data_ca0c37fe0817d68b2d1eca6d039f7862
#
_entry.id   ca0c37fe0817d68b2d1eca6d039f7862
#
_cell.length_a   1.000
_cell.length_b   1.000
_cell.length_c   1.000
_cell.angle_alpha   90.00
_cell.angle_beta   90.00
_cell.angle_gamma   90.00
#
_symmetry.space_group_name_H-M   'P 1'
#
loop_
_entity.id
_entity.type
_entity.pdbx_description
1 polymer ?
#
loop_
_entity_poly.entity_id
_entity_poly.type
_entity_poly.pdbx_seq_one_letter_code
_entity_poly.pdbx_strand_id
1 'polypeptide(L)'
;MIKLIDFSKKYNGEKDFAVKNIFLEADKGVTCILGLNGAGKSTLIKAIAGEHYPSSGNILLSDSSSNFYDVSLQREKALLTLGYIPEISDLPEKLYVSEYLFLYAKMRGLSNEELKKNLKKVVFDCEISEILSKKISSLSKGFKQRVMFSLSLISNPENLVYDESVNGLDPAQIIQFRSLIKKISKEKTVLLSTHIMQEVHSLADKIYILHKGRILVSGTEQELLLKTNSENIEDAFIKLTSEGK
;
A
#
# COMPACT_ATOMS: atom_id res chain seq x y z
N MET A 1 8.15 -4.67 -8.44
CA MET A 1 9.09 -4.59 -7.30
C MET A 1 9.19 -3.16 -6.80
N ILE A 2 9.25 -2.98 -5.49
CA ILE A 2 9.46 -1.68 -4.81
C ILE A 2 10.77 -1.78 -4.02
N LYS A 3 11.69 -0.83 -4.20
CA LYS A 3 12.96 -0.77 -3.46
C LYS A 3 13.17 0.59 -2.83
N LEU A 4 13.55 0.59 -1.56
CA LEU A 4 14.10 1.75 -0.86
C LEU A 4 15.57 1.46 -0.56
N ILE A 5 16.45 2.39 -0.94
CA ILE A 5 17.90 2.24 -0.79
C ILE A 5 18.40 3.43 0.03
N ASP A 6 18.82 3.15 1.26
CA ASP A 6 19.31 4.13 2.24
C ASP A 6 18.38 5.33 2.43
N PHE A 7 17.06 5.05 2.33
CA PHE A 7 16.05 6.09 2.37
C PHE A 7 15.95 6.73 3.75
N SER A 8 15.98 8.06 3.78
CA SER A 8 15.76 8.83 5.01
C SER A 8 14.85 10.03 4.72
N LYS A 9 13.98 10.36 5.68
CA LYS A 9 13.10 11.53 5.60
C LYS A 9 13.11 12.30 6.91
N LYS A 10 13.43 13.59 6.79
CA LYS A 10 13.30 14.59 7.84
C LYS A 10 12.38 15.70 7.35
N TYR A 11 11.41 16.10 8.14
CA TYR A 11 10.53 17.21 7.80
C TYR A 11 11.15 18.54 8.23
N ASN A 12 10.81 19.60 7.51
CA ASN A 12 11.30 20.95 7.83
C ASN A 12 10.82 21.37 9.23
N GLY A 13 11.73 21.91 10.02
CA GLY A 13 11.45 22.34 11.39
C GLY A 13 11.58 21.24 12.46
N GLU A 14 11.61 19.96 12.06
CA GLU A 14 11.80 18.87 13.01
C GLU A 14 13.29 18.67 13.35
N LYS A 15 13.57 18.26 14.61
CA LYS A 15 14.95 17.95 15.03
C LYS A 15 15.38 16.58 14.55
N ASP A 16 14.48 15.61 14.56
CA ASP A 16 14.74 14.20 14.30
C ASP A 16 14.22 13.78 12.91
N PHE A 17 14.75 12.68 12.41
CA PHE A 17 14.26 12.04 11.21
C PHE A 17 12.96 11.28 11.52
N ALA A 18 11.94 11.46 10.70
CA ALA A 18 10.74 10.64 10.77
C ALA A 18 11.04 9.16 10.43
N VAL A 19 11.95 8.95 9.47
CA VAL A 19 12.55 7.65 9.14
C VAL A 19 14.00 7.84 8.70
N LYS A 20 14.87 6.88 9.04
CA LYS A 20 16.30 6.99 8.80
C LYS A 20 16.94 5.67 8.37
N ASN A 21 17.73 5.74 7.30
CA ASN A 21 18.52 4.62 6.75
C ASN A 21 17.65 3.37 6.49
N ILE A 22 16.55 3.56 5.76
CA ILE A 22 15.63 2.49 5.43
C ILE A 22 16.11 1.75 4.18
N PHE A 23 16.28 0.43 4.31
CA PHE A 23 16.43 -0.51 3.22
C PHE A 23 15.22 -1.42 3.22
N LEU A 24 14.48 -1.45 2.11
CA LEU A 24 13.28 -2.27 1.95
C LEU A 24 13.21 -2.78 0.51
N GLU A 25 12.91 -4.06 0.37
CA GLU A 25 12.57 -4.68 -0.92
C GLU A 25 11.25 -5.43 -0.79
N ALA A 26 10.30 -5.06 -1.64
CA ALA A 26 9.05 -5.77 -1.83
C ALA A 26 8.96 -6.30 -3.25
N ASP A 27 8.90 -7.62 -3.36
CA ASP A 27 8.71 -8.36 -4.60
C ASP A 27 7.25 -8.73 -4.82
N LYS A 28 6.96 -9.56 -5.81
CA LYS A 28 5.65 -10.19 -5.99
C LYS A 28 5.24 -10.90 -4.71
N GLY A 29 3.98 -10.78 -4.36
CA GLY A 29 3.47 -11.21 -3.07
C GLY A 29 3.06 -10.02 -2.21
N VAL A 30 2.81 -10.28 -0.93
CA VAL A 30 2.40 -9.28 0.06
C VAL A 30 3.55 -9.01 1.03
N THR A 31 4.07 -7.79 0.99
CA THR A 31 5.00 -7.28 2.00
C THR A 31 4.26 -6.38 2.97
N CYS A 32 4.37 -6.64 4.27
CA CYS A 32 3.76 -5.81 5.30
C CYS A 32 4.81 -4.97 6.04
N ILE A 33 4.53 -3.68 6.24
CA ILE A 33 5.24 -2.81 7.16
C ILE A 33 4.43 -2.76 8.45
N LEU A 34 4.90 -3.48 9.47
CA LEU A 34 4.27 -3.54 10.78
C LEU A 34 4.92 -2.52 11.72
N GLY A 35 4.12 -1.71 12.40
CA GLY A 35 4.61 -0.75 13.38
C GLY A 35 3.48 -0.02 14.09
N LEU A 36 3.74 0.48 15.29
CA LEU A 36 2.78 1.31 16.03
C LEU A 36 2.54 2.66 15.34
N ASN A 37 1.53 3.38 15.81
CA ASN A 37 1.28 4.75 15.36
C ASN A 37 2.50 5.62 15.69
N GLY A 38 2.89 6.48 14.76
CA GLY A 38 4.11 7.29 14.88
C GLY A 38 5.43 6.57 14.58
N ALA A 39 5.43 5.27 14.21
CA ALA A 39 6.66 4.56 13.85
C ALA A 39 7.31 5.03 12.54
N GLY A 40 6.58 5.79 11.70
CA GLY A 40 7.06 6.28 10.40
C GLY A 40 6.45 5.58 9.17
N LYS A 41 5.44 4.69 9.36
CA LYS A 41 4.80 3.93 8.27
C LYS A 41 4.27 4.84 7.17
N SER A 42 3.38 5.79 7.51
CA SER A 42 2.78 6.70 6.53
C SER A 42 3.81 7.62 5.87
N THR A 43 4.92 7.95 6.55
CA THR A 43 6.05 8.66 5.92
C THR A 43 6.68 7.84 4.80
N LEU A 44 6.91 6.53 5.01
CA LEU A 44 7.42 5.63 3.98
C LEU A 44 6.44 5.49 2.82
N ILE A 45 5.19 5.20 3.12
CA ILE A 45 4.13 5.00 2.14
C ILE A 45 3.94 6.25 1.27
N LYS A 46 3.82 7.44 1.88
CA LYS A 46 3.68 8.71 1.17
C LYS A 46 4.89 9.05 0.31
N ALA A 47 6.10 8.70 0.74
CA ALA A 47 7.30 8.88 -0.06
C ALA A 47 7.29 7.96 -1.29
N ILE A 48 6.89 6.69 -1.16
CA ILE A 48 6.73 5.74 -2.28
C ILE A 48 5.63 6.24 -3.24
N ALA A 49 4.54 6.80 -2.72
CA ALA A 49 3.47 7.42 -3.51
C ALA A 49 3.88 8.76 -4.17
N GLY A 50 5.10 9.24 -3.91
CA GLY A 50 5.61 10.49 -4.48
C GLY A 50 5.05 11.75 -3.83
N GLU A 51 4.34 11.66 -2.69
CA GLU A 51 3.84 12.85 -1.98
C GLU A 51 4.97 13.64 -1.29
N HIS A 52 6.06 12.95 -0.98
CA HIS A 52 7.24 13.53 -0.33
C HIS A 52 8.52 13.17 -1.08
N TYR A 53 9.42 14.12 -1.20
CA TYR A 53 10.79 13.85 -1.63
C TYR A 53 11.60 13.25 -0.47
N PRO A 54 12.52 12.29 -0.73
CA PRO A 54 13.49 11.84 0.25
C PRO A 54 14.40 12.99 0.71
N SER A 55 14.87 12.93 1.95
CA SER A 55 15.99 13.79 2.41
C SER A 55 17.33 13.21 1.96
N SER A 56 17.42 11.87 1.86
CA SER A 56 18.53 11.14 1.25
C SER A 56 18.06 9.75 0.81
N GLY A 57 18.84 9.10 -0.06
CA GLY A 57 18.54 7.78 -0.61
C GLY A 57 17.56 7.82 -1.78
N ASN A 58 17.18 6.65 -2.27
CA ASN A 58 16.38 6.46 -3.48
C ASN A 58 15.17 5.58 -3.24
N ILE A 59 14.12 5.83 -4.01
CA ILE A 59 12.91 4.99 -4.09
C ILE A 59 12.72 4.57 -5.53
N LEU A 60 12.78 3.26 -5.77
CA LEU A 60 12.71 2.68 -7.10
C LEU A 60 11.44 1.83 -7.25
N LEU A 61 10.70 2.05 -8.32
CA LEU A 61 9.53 1.25 -8.70
C LEU A 61 9.80 0.59 -10.05
N SER A 62 9.54 -0.72 -10.16
CA SER A 62 9.70 -1.41 -11.44
C SER A 62 8.40 -1.46 -12.25
N ASP A 63 8.53 -1.49 -13.57
CA ASP A 63 7.47 -1.85 -14.50
C ASP A 63 7.39 -3.37 -14.73
N SER A 64 6.50 -3.81 -15.61
CA SER A 64 6.31 -5.21 -16.02
C SER A 64 7.52 -5.80 -16.75
N SER A 65 8.38 -4.96 -17.32
CA SER A 65 9.62 -5.34 -18.01
C SER A 65 10.84 -5.31 -17.09
N SER A 66 10.63 -5.12 -15.78
CA SER A 66 11.69 -5.01 -14.77
C SER A 66 12.61 -3.79 -14.91
N ASN A 67 12.17 -2.75 -15.63
CA ASN A 67 12.87 -1.47 -15.62
C ASN A 67 12.53 -0.72 -14.33
N PHE A 68 13.54 -0.13 -13.69
CA PHE A 68 13.35 0.65 -12.48
C PHE A 68 13.32 2.15 -12.78
N TYR A 69 12.37 2.84 -12.15
CA TYR A 69 12.20 4.27 -12.21
C TYR A 69 12.30 4.87 -10.80
N ASP A 70 13.20 5.84 -10.63
CA ASP A 70 13.32 6.57 -9.36
C ASP A 70 12.17 7.55 -9.20
N VAL A 71 11.48 7.49 -8.05
CA VAL A 71 10.31 8.32 -7.75
C VAL A 71 10.64 9.81 -7.72
N SER A 72 11.88 10.18 -7.41
CA SER A 72 12.33 11.59 -7.37
C SER A 72 12.78 12.11 -8.73
N LEU A 73 13.44 11.25 -9.52
CA LEU A 73 14.08 11.66 -10.79
C LEU A 73 13.19 11.40 -12.01
N GLN A 74 12.38 10.35 -11.96
CA GLN A 74 11.52 9.87 -13.07
C GLN A 74 10.08 9.69 -12.59
N ARG A 75 9.59 10.67 -11.80
CA ARG A 75 8.36 10.61 -11.04
C ARG A 75 7.15 10.12 -11.86
N GLU A 76 6.92 10.70 -13.03
CA GLU A 76 5.80 10.35 -13.88
C GLU A 76 5.82 8.86 -14.25
N LYS A 77 6.95 8.37 -14.77
CA LYS A 77 7.11 6.96 -15.13
C LYS A 77 6.97 6.04 -13.93
N ALA A 78 7.58 6.39 -12.80
CA ALA A 78 7.49 5.62 -11.57
C ALA A 78 6.03 5.52 -11.10
N LEU A 79 5.31 6.63 -11.02
CA LEU A 79 3.93 6.65 -10.53
C LEU A 79 2.93 6.00 -11.49
N LEU A 80 3.22 5.90 -12.80
CA LEU A 80 2.40 5.11 -13.73
C LEU A 80 2.43 3.60 -13.38
N THR A 81 3.49 3.11 -12.76
CA THR A 81 3.59 1.70 -12.31
C THR A 81 2.92 1.44 -10.97
N LEU A 82 2.39 2.47 -10.31
CA LEU A 82 1.90 2.41 -8.94
C LEU A 82 0.38 2.60 -8.85
N GLY A 83 -0.29 1.71 -8.12
CA GLY A 83 -1.64 1.92 -7.58
C GLY A 83 -1.53 2.22 -6.08
N TYR A 84 -2.17 3.28 -5.60
CA TYR A 84 -2.03 3.75 -4.23
C TYR A 84 -3.39 3.97 -3.56
N ILE A 85 -3.50 3.56 -2.30
CA ILE A 85 -4.62 3.88 -1.42
C ILE A 85 -4.05 4.53 -0.15
N PRO A 86 -4.34 5.81 0.09
CA PRO A 86 -3.96 6.49 1.33
C PRO A 86 -4.84 6.04 2.50
N GLU A 87 -4.37 6.26 3.72
CA GLU A 87 -5.13 6.02 4.96
C GLU A 87 -6.45 6.82 5.00
N ILE A 88 -6.37 8.08 4.60
CA ILE A 88 -7.52 8.98 4.48
C ILE A 88 -7.70 9.32 3.00
N SER A 89 -8.89 9.05 2.48
CA SER A 89 -9.21 9.32 1.08
C SER A 89 -10.46 10.19 0.98
N ASP A 90 -10.26 11.38 0.42
CA ASP A 90 -11.37 12.27 0.05
C ASP A 90 -11.83 11.92 -1.36
N LEU A 91 -12.92 11.19 -1.46
CA LEU A 91 -13.55 10.90 -2.74
C LEU A 91 -14.45 12.07 -3.17
N PRO A 92 -14.54 12.39 -4.47
CA PRO A 92 -15.38 13.48 -4.99
C PRO A 92 -16.87 13.13 -4.84
N GLU A 93 -17.49 13.56 -3.77
CA GLU A 93 -18.83 13.18 -3.34
C GLU A 93 -19.94 13.45 -4.37
N LYS A 94 -19.75 14.45 -5.23
CA LYS A 94 -20.75 14.88 -6.24
C LYS A 94 -20.79 13.99 -7.49
N LEU A 95 -19.72 13.24 -7.74
CA LEU A 95 -19.60 12.38 -8.92
C LEU A 95 -20.30 11.03 -8.71
N TYR A 96 -20.75 10.43 -9.81
CA TYR A 96 -21.11 9.02 -9.84
C TYR A 96 -19.85 8.15 -9.85
N VAL A 97 -19.94 6.92 -9.32
CA VAL A 97 -18.81 5.98 -9.30
C VAL A 97 -18.23 5.75 -10.69
N SER A 98 -19.12 5.50 -11.68
CA SER A 98 -18.71 5.30 -13.08
C SER A 98 -17.98 6.49 -13.67
N GLU A 99 -18.44 7.71 -13.40
CA GLU A 99 -17.80 8.94 -13.87
C GLU A 99 -16.39 9.10 -13.27
N TYR A 100 -16.27 8.84 -11.99
CA TYR A 100 -14.98 8.98 -11.31
C TYR A 100 -13.97 7.94 -11.77
N LEU A 101 -14.38 6.68 -11.94
CA LEU A 101 -13.53 5.64 -12.52
C LEU A 101 -13.07 6.00 -13.93
N PHE A 102 -13.99 6.51 -14.77
CA PHE A 102 -13.65 6.97 -16.11
C PHE A 102 -12.64 8.12 -16.09
N LEU A 103 -12.92 9.15 -15.31
CA LEU A 103 -12.05 10.33 -15.19
C LEU A 103 -10.64 9.93 -14.70
N TYR A 104 -10.58 9.13 -13.64
CA TYR A 104 -9.31 8.67 -13.09
C TYR A 104 -8.50 7.84 -14.09
N ALA A 105 -9.15 6.92 -14.81
CA ALA A 105 -8.48 6.15 -15.85
C ALA A 105 -7.91 7.03 -16.97
N LYS A 106 -8.65 8.08 -17.38
CA LYS A 106 -8.15 9.06 -18.35
C LYS A 106 -6.98 9.87 -17.83
N MET A 107 -7.00 10.28 -16.57
CA MET A 107 -5.86 10.95 -15.91
C MET A 107 -4.63 10.04 -15.84
N ARG A 108 -4.84 8.72 -15.79
CA ARG A 108 -3.76 7.70 -15.84
C ARG A 108 -3.30 7.39 -17.26
N GLY A 109 -3.81 8.06 -18.28
CA GLY A 109 -3.41 7.94 -19.67
C GLY A 109 -3.98 6.72 -20.41
N LEU A 110 -5.01 6.04 -19.88
CA LEU A 110 -5.57 4.86 -20.54
C LEU A 110 -6.29 5.25 -21.84
N SER A 111 -6.03 4.48 -22.89
CA SER A 111 -6.83 4.49 -24.12
C SER A 111 -8.26 3.99 -23.87
N ASN A 112 -9.17 4.23 -24.81
CA ASN A 112 -10.55 3.78 -24.67
C ASN A 112 -10.68 2.24 -24.61
N GLU A 113 -9.81 1.53 -25.31
CA GLU A 113 -9.79 0.07 -25.34
C GLU A 113 -9.29 -0.51 -24.00
N GLU A 114 -8.16 0.01 -23.50
CA GLU A 114 -7.63 -0.37 -22.18
C GLU A 114 -8.62 -0.07 -21.08
N LEU A 115 -9.23 1.12 -21.09
CA LEU A 115 -10.26 1.49 -20.12
C LEU A 115 -11.41 0.48 -20.12
N LYS A 116 -11.97 0.15 -21.30
CA LYS A 116 -13.09 -0.79 -21.42
C LYS A 116 -12.74 -2.18 -20.88
N LYS A 117 -11.51 -2.65 -21.18
CA LYS A 117 -11.00 -3.95 -20.70
C LYS A 117 -10.80 -3.93 -19.18
N ASN A 118 -10.08 -2.93 -18.69
CA ASN A 118 -9.71 -2.86 -17.28
C ASN A 118 -10.94 -2.57 -16.39
N LEU A 119 -11.86 -1.73 -16.83
CA LEU A 119 -13.08 -1.42 -16.11
C LEU A 119 -13.91 -2.69 -15.84
N LYS A 120 -14.09 -3.55 -16.85
CA LYS A 120 -14.80 -4.83 -16.66
C LYS A 120 -14.16 -5.69 -15.57
N LYS A 121 -12.81 -5.82 -15.62
CA LYS A 121 -12.06 -6.59 -14.64
C LYS A 121 -12.20 -6.01 -13.23
N VAL A 122 -11.99 -4.72 -13.09
CA VAL A 122 -12.02 -4.02 -11.80
C VAL A 122 -13.42 -4.01 -11.18
N VAL A 123 -14.46 -3.81 -11.98
CA VAL A 123 -15.86 -3.86 -11.52
C VAL A 123 -16.20 -5.24 -10.96
N PHE A 124 -15.73 -6.30 -11.63
CA PHE A 124 -15.92 -7.67 -11.18
C PHE A 124 -15.09 -7.97 -9.93
N ASP A 125 -13.78 -7.69 -9.95
CA ASP A 125 -12.86 -8.03 -8.86
C ASP A 125 -13.17 -7.28 -7.56
N CYS A 126 -13.62 -6.03 -7.65
CA CYS A 126 -13.97 -5.20 -6.49
C CYS A 126 -15.47 -5.25 -6.12
N GLU A 127 -16.29 -6.03 -6.86
CA GLU A 127 -17.73 -6.20 -6.63
C GLU A 127 -18.49 -4.86 -6.51
N ILE A 128 -18.28 -3.97 -7.49
CA ILE A 128 -18.88 -2.63 -7.49
C ILE A 128 -19.95 -2.41 -8.55
N SER A 129 -20.41 -3.48 -9.23
CA SER A 129 -21.39 -3.39 -10.32
C SER A 129 -22.67 -2.67 -9.94
N GLU A 130 -23.21 -2.93 -8.75
CA GLU A 130 -24.48 -2.36 -8.27
C GLU A 130 -24.40 -0.89 -7.85
N ILE A 131 -23.18 -0.34 -7.71
CA ILE A 131 -22.97 1.04 -7.27
C ILE A 131 -22.47 1.97 -8.37
N LEU A 132 -22.21 1.48 -9.58
CA LEU A 132 -21.66 2.29 -10.68
C LEU A 132 -22.50 3.54 -11.00
N SER A 133 -23.84 3.42 -10.88
CA SER A 133 -24.80 4.52 -11.11
C SER A 133 -25.16 5.30 -9.84
N LYS A 134 -24.49 5.02 -8.70
CA LYS A 134 -24.72 5.75 -7.45
C LYS A 134 -23.72 6.89 -7.30
N LYS A 135 -24.16 7.98 -6.64
CA LYS A 135 -23.26 9.06 -6.22
C LYS A 135 -22.36 8.59 -5.10
N ILE A 136 -21.10 9.01 -5.11
CA ILE A 136 -20.11 8.66 -4.10
C ILE A 136 -20.57 9.10 -2.69
N SER A 137 -21.27 10.25 -2.57
CA SER A 137 -21.85 10.72 -1.31
C SER A 137 -22.83 9.75 -0.65
N SER A 138 -23.52 8.93 -1.45
CA SER A 138 -24.54 7.98 -0.96
C SER A 138 -23.97 6.61 -0.56
N LEU A 139 -22.65 6.39 -0.72
CA LEU A 139 -22.03 5.11 -0.45
C LEU A 139 -21.70 4.92 1.03
N SER A 140 -21.86 3.68 1.52
CA SER A 140 -21.31 3.26 2.79
C SER A 140 -19.78 3.33 2.77
N LYS A 141 -19.14 3.34 3.95
CA LYS A 141 -17.68 3.34 4.09
C LYS A 141 -17.05 2.17 3.33
N GLY A 142 -17.61 0.97 3.45
CA GLY A 142 -17.12 -0.22 2.74
C GLY A 142 -17.19 -0.08 1.21
N PHE A 143 -18.27 0.48 0.68
CA PHE A 143 -18.36 0.74 -0.76
C PHE A 143 -17.39 1.85 -1.19
N LYS A 144 -17.19 2.92 -0.41
CA LYS A 144 -16.16 3.92 -0.69
C LYS A 144 -14.77 3.27 -0.76
N GLN A 145 -14.47 2.34 0.14
CA GLN A 145 -13.21 1.59 0.13
C GLN A 145 -13.08 0.71 -1.12
N ARG A 146 -14.15 0.00 -1.56
CA ARG A 146 -14.13 -0.77 -2.81
C ARG A 146 -13.91 0.11 -4.04
N VAL A 147 -14.45 1.34 -4.05
CA VAL A 147 -14.15 2.33 -5.10
C VAL A 147 -12.67 2.69 -5.08
N MET A 148 -12.06 2.91 -3.90
CA MET A 148 -10.63 3.19 -3.79
C MET A 148 -9.76 2.04 -4.32
N PHE A 149 -10.12 0.78 -4.00
CA PHE A 149 -9.44 -0.39 -4.60
C PHE A 149 -9.58 -0.40 -6.11
N SER A 150 -10.77 -0.10 -6.62
CA SER A 150 -11.02 -0.03 -8.05
C SER A 150 -10.13 1.00 -8.75
N LEU A 151 -9.97 2.18 -8.15
CA LEU A 151 -9.09 3.23 -8.65
C LEU A 151 -7.62 2.80 -8.65
N SER A 152 -7.15 2.15 -7.57
CA SER A 152 -5.77 1.69 -7.49
C SER A 152 -5.43 0.62 -8.54
N LEU A 153 -6.43 -0.13 -9.01
CA LEU A 153 -6.28 -1.24 -9.96
C LEU A 153 -6.58 -0.86 -11.43
N ILE A 154 -7.28 0.25 -11.69
CA ILE A 154 -7.85 0.56 -13.01
C ILE A 154 -6.79 0.68 -14.11
N SER A 155 -5.59 1.18 -13.79
CA SER A 155 -4.46 1.26 -14.71
C SER A 155 -3.65 -0.04 -14.81
N ASN A 156 -4.07 -1.10 -14.13
CA ASN A 156 -3.36 -2.38 -14.04
C ASN A 156 -1.88 -2.24 -13.64
N PRO A 157 -1.54 -1.47 -12.59
CA PRO A 157 -0.16 -1.20 -12.20
C PRO A 157 0.56 -2.47 -11.70
N GLU A 158 1.89 -2.49 -11.76
CA GLU A 158 2.70 -3.61 -11.24
C GLU A 158 2.85 -3.56 -9.72
N ASN A 159 2.82 -2.37 -9.14
CA ASN A 159 3.04 -2.12 -7.72
C ASN A 159 1.78 -1.55 -7.09
N LEU A 160 1.41 -2.07 -5.94
CA LEU A 160 0.25 -1.62 -5.16
C LEU A 160 0.73 -1.26 -3.76
N VAL A 161 0.35 -0.08 -3.29
CA VAL A 161 0.74 0.42 -1.97
C VAL A 161 -0.51 0.88 -1.24
N TYR A 162 -0.74 0.33 -0.05
CA TYR A 162 -1.93 0.54 0.74
C TYR A 162 -1.57 0.97 2.16
N ASP A 163 -2.02 2.16 2.57
CA ASP A 163 -1.77 2.71 3.90
C ASP A 163 -3.00 2.44 4.78
N GLU A 164 -2.87 1.56 5.78
CA GLU A 164 -3.91 1.23 6.76
C GLU A 164 -5.33 1.04 6.17
N SER A 165 -5.40 0.38 5.02
CA SER A 165 -6.56 0.37 4.12
C SER A 165 -7.79 -0.40 4.60
N VAL A 166 -7.70 -1.15 5.71
CA VAL A 166 -8.84 -1.88 6.30
C VAL A 166 -9.47 -1.17 7.49
N ASN A 167 -8.95 -0.02 7.89
CA ASN A 167 -9.46 0.71 9.04
C ASN A 167 -10.94 1.07 8.88
N GLY A 168 -11.77 0.52 9.79
CA GLY A 168 -13.20 0.77 9.86
C GLY A 168 -14.05 0.02 8.84
N LEU A 169 -13.53 -1.07 8.27
CA LEU A 169 -14.31 -2.09 7.60
C LEU A 169 -14.93 -3.05 8.61
N ASP A 170 -16.10 -3.61 8.29
CA ASP A 170 -16.67 -4.69 9.08
C ASP A 170 -15.96 -6.03 8.82
N PRO A 171 -16.14 -7.06 9.67
CA PRO A 171 -15.43 -8.34 9.52
C PRO A 171 -15.63 -9.03 8.17
N ALA A 172 -16.83 -8.95 7.57
CA ALA A 172 -17.10 -9.56 6.28
C ALA A 172 -16.34 -8.84 5.16
N GLN A 173 -16.29 -7.50 5.21
CA GLN A 173 -15.53 -6.67 4.28
C GLN A 173 -14.03 -6.91 4.39
N ILE A 174 -13.50 -7.13 5.61
CA ILE A 174 -12.08 -7.48 5.83
C ILE A 174 -11.74 -8.81 5.17
N ILE A 175 -12.60 -9.82 5.30
CA ILE A 175 -12.40 -11.14 4.66
C ILE A 175 -12.36 -11.00 3.13
N GLN A 176 -13.30 -10.24 2.55
CA GLN A 176 -13.34 -9.99 1.11
C GLN A 176 -12.09 -9.23 0.63
N PHE A 177 -11.67 -8.21 1.38
CA PHE A 177 -10.43 -7.47 1.10
C PHE A 177 -9.21 -8.39 1.09
N ARG A 178 -9.04 -9.22 2.12
CA ARG A 178 -7.94 -10.19 2.22
C ARG A 178 -7.93 -11.15 1.03
N SER A 179 -9.10 -11.65 0.63
CA SER A 179 -9.24 -12.51 -0.54
C SER A 179 -8.81 -11.81 -1.84
N LEU A 180 -9.23 -10.55 -2.01
CA LEU A 180 -8.83 -9.73 -3.16
C LEU A 180 -7.31 -9.50 -3.20
N ILE A 181 -6.71 -9.12 -2.07
CA ILE A 181 -5.25 -8.90 -1.96
C ILE A 181 -4.49 -10.19 -2.28
N LYS A 182 -4.87 -11.32 -1.71
CA LYS A 182 -4.24 -12.62 -2.01
C LYS A 182 -4.36 -13.04 -3.48
N LYS A 183 -5.48 -12.71 -4.12
CA LYS A 183 -5.66 -12.95 -5.56
C LYS A 183 -4.70 -12.09 -6.39
N ILE A 184 -4.63 -10.80 -6.07
CA ILE A 184 -3.83 -9.82 -6.83
C ILE A 184 -2.33 -10.04 -6.62
N SER A 185 -1.90 -10.36 -5.41
CA SER A 185 -0.48 -10.52 -5.04
C SER A 185 0.21 -11.68 -5.75
N LYS A 186 -0.53 -12.63 -6.31
CA LYS A 186 0.05 -13.72 -7.13
C LYS A 186 0.81 -13.20 -8.36
N GLU A 187 0.40 -12.04 -8.87
CA GLU A 187 0.98 -11.46 -10.09
C GLU A 187 1.66 -10.11 -9.84
N LYS A 188 1.30 -9.43 -8.75
CA LYS A 188 1.71 -8.05 -8.46
C LYS A 188 2.47 -7.93 -7.16
N THR A 189 3.25 -6.88 -7.03
CA THR A 189 3.86 -6.46 -5.77
C THR A 189 2.83 -5.70 -4.94
N VAL A 190 2.54 -6.15 -3.73
CA VAL A 190 1.64 -5.47 -2.79
C VAL A 190 2.41 -5.10 -1.53
N LEU A 191 2.46 -3.82 -1.20
CA LEU A 191 3.03 -3.30 0.03
C LEU A 191 1.91 -2.73 0.91
N LEU A 192 1.75 -3.28 2.10
CA LEU A 192 0.75 -2.86 3.08
C LEU A 192 1.43 -2.24 4.30
N SER A 193 0.94 -1.11 4.76
CA SER A 193 1.24 -0.65 6.12
C SER A 193 0.10 -1.00 7.05
N THR A 194 0.42 -1.51 8.23
CA THR A 194 -0.58 -1.83 9.25
C THR A 194 0.01 -1.80 10.66
N HIS A 195 -0.86 -1.60 11.64
CA HIS A 195 -0.57 -1.84 13.05
C HIS A 195 -1.34 -3.06 13.59
N ILE A 196 -2.10 -3.75 12.74
CA ILE A 196 -2.98 -4.87 13.09
C ILE A 196 -2.24 -6.19 12.82
N MET A 197 -1.80 -6.89 13.88
CA MET A 197 -1.05 -8.16 13.78
C MET A 197 -1.80 -9.24 13.02
N GLN A 198 -3.12 -9.31 13.20
CA GLN A 198 -3.96 -10.28 12.52
C GLN A 198 -3.98 -10.12 10.98
N GLU A 199 -3.74 -8.91 10.47
CA GLU A 199 -3.56 -8.68 9.03
C GLU A 199 -2.24 -9.23 8.54
N VAL A 200 -1.18 -8.99 9.31
CA VAL A 200 0.16 -9.51 9.01
C VAL A 200 0.11 -11.04 8.93
N HIS A 201 -0.41 -11.70 9.97
CA HIS A 201 -0.56 -13.16 10.01
C HIS A 201 -1.38 -13.69 8.82
N SER A 202 -2.45 -12.97 8.42
CA SER A 202 -3.36 -13.44 7.37
C SER A 202 -2.84 -13.21 5.96
N LEU A 203 -2.00 -12.20 5.73
CA LEU A 203 -1.67 -11.71 4.40
C LEU A 203 -0.19 -11.78 4.06
N ALA A 204 0.72 -11.51 5.02
CA ALA A 204 2.10 -11.23 4.72
C ALA A 204 2.89 -12.45 4.25
N ASP A 205 3.57 -12.32 3.12
CA ASP A 205 4.64 -13.22 2.70
C ASP A 205 5.98 -12.75 3.31
N LYS A 206 6.15 -11.42 3.49
CA LYS A 206 7.32 -10.79 4.11
C LYS A 206 6.89 -9.66 5.02
N ILE A 207 7.56 -9.53 6.16
CA ILE A 207 7.26 -8.54 7.19
C ILE A 207 8.50 -7.68 7.42
N TYR A 208 8.30 -6.37 7.50
CA TYR A 208 9.26 -5.41 8.02
C TYR A 208 8.72 -4.81 9.30
N ILE A 209 9.44 -4.96 10.42
CA ILE A 209 9.07 -4.33 11.69
C ILE A 209 9.74 -2.95 11.76
N LEU A 210 8.89 -1.92 11.71
CA LEU A 210 9.29 -0.51 11.79
C LEU A 210 9.03 0.02 13.21
N HIS A 211 10.08 0.57 13.83
CA HIS A 211 9.98 1.18 15.15
C HIS A 211 10.84 2.45 15.20
N LYS A 212 10.28 3.55 15.70
CA LYS A 212 10.97 4.86 15.85
C LYS A 212 11.80 5.26 14.61
N GLY A 213 11.16 5.13 13.43
CA GLY A 213 11.75 5.51 12.16
C GLY A 213 12.84 4.58 11.62
N ARG A 214 13.01 3.37 12.15
CA ARG A 214 13.99 2.39 11.70
C ARG A 214 13.38 1.01 11.49
N ILE A 215 13.86 0.27 10.51
CA ILE A 215 13.56 -1.15 10.39
C ILE A 215 14.43 -1.91 11.39
N LEU A 216 13.80 -2.61 12.33
CA LEU A 216 14.48 -3.44 13.32
C LEU A 216 14.88 -4.80 12.74
N VAL A 217 13.97 -5.38 11.97
CA VAL A 217 14.12 -6.72 11.40
C VAL A 217 13.16 -6.89 10.21
N SER A 218 13.49 -7.81 9.31
CA SER A 218 12.59 -8.28 8.26
C SER A 218 12.72 -9.79 8.07
N GLY A 219 11.66 -10.41 7.56
CA GLY A 219 11.59 -11.84 7.26
C GLY A 219 10.15 -12.31 7.10
N THR A 220 9.97 -13.61 6.92
CA THR A 220 8.67 -14.27 7.04
C THR A 220 8.22 -14.30 8.50
N GLU A 221 6.94 -14.51 8.76
CA GLU A 221 6.45 -14.66 10.14
C GLU A 221 7.22 -15.75 10.88
N GLN A 222 7.44 -16.92 10.28
CA GLN A 222 8.16 -18.03 10.88
C GLN A 222 9.61 -17.67 11.25
N GLU A 223 10.33 -16.96 10.38
CA GLU A 223 11.70 -16.48 10.67
C GLU A 223 11.73 -15.51 11.84
N LEU A 224 10.73 -14.62 11.94
CA LEU A 224 10.63 -13.67 13.06
C LEU A 224 10.33 -14.38 14.38
N LEU A 225 9.39 -15.34 14.38
CA LEU A 225 9.06 -16.14 15.57
C LEU A 225 10.27 -16.93 16.07
N LEU A 226 11.00 -17.61 15.18
CA LEU A 226 12.22 -18.33 15.51
C LEU A 226 13.30 -17.40 16.09
N LYS A 227 13.55 -16.26 15.45
CA LYS A 227 14.56 -15.29 15.87
C LYS A 227 14.30 -14.71 17.26
N THR A 228 13.04 -14.54 17.62
CA THR A 228 12.62 -13.96 18.90
C THR A 228 12.24 -14.99 19.96
N ASN A 229 12.25 -16.27 19.60
CA ASN A 229 11.71 -17.35 20.43
C ASN A 229 10.32 -16.99 20.97
N SER A 230 9.38 -16.69 20.04
CA SER A 230 8.02 -16.25 20.32
C SER A 230 7.00 -17.20 19.70
N GLU A 231 5.81 -17.31 20.30
CA GLU A 231 4.75 -18.19 19.82
C GLU A 231 3.85 -17.52 18.76
N ASN A 232 3.81 -16.18 18.75
CA ASN A 232 2.99 -15.39 17.85
C ASN A 232 3.69 -14.07 17.49
N ILE A 233 3.14 -13.37 16.48
CA ILE A 233 3.75 -12.13 15.97
C ILE A 233 3.63 -10.96 16.95
N GLU A 234 2.61 -10.95 17.84
CA GLU A 234 2.43 -9.97 18.90
C GLU A 234 3.59 -10.01 19.89
N ASP A 235 3.92 -11.21 20.39
CA ASP A 235 5.03 -11.42 21.31
C ASP A 235 6.37 -11.09 20.67
N ALA A 236 6.56 -11.49 19.41
CA ALA A 236 7.76 -11.18 18.63
C ALA A 236 7.93 -9.65 18.50
N PHE A 237 6.86 -8.94 18.18
CA PHE A 237 6.85 -7.49 18.05
C PHE A 237 7.19 -6.80 19.37
N ILE A 238 6.58 -7.24 20.48
CA ILE A 238 6.85 -6.68 21.83
C ILE A 238 8.32 -6.86 22.21
N LYS A 239 8.88 -8.07 22.05
CA LYS A 239 10.29 -8.34 22.35
C LYS A 239 11.22 -7.43 21.55
N LEU A 240 11.05 -7.36 20.23
CA LEU A 240 11.88 -6.55 19.33
C LEU A 240 11.80 -5.05 19.62
N THR A 241 10.64 -4.55 20.03
CA THR A 241 10.44 -3.12 20.31
C THR A 241 10.81 -2.73 21.74
N SER A 242 10.90 -3.70 22.69
CA SER A 242 11.29 -3.49 24.08
C SER A 242 12.81 -3.47 24.27
N GLU A 243 13.56 -4.26 23.49
CA GLU A 243 15.02 -4.35 23.57
C GLU A 243 15.73 -3.10 23.04
N GLY A 244 15.02 -2.18 22.43
CA GLY A 244 15.53 -0.88 21.96
C GLY A 244 15.43 0.28 22.96
N LYS A 245 15.33 -0.03 24.27
CA LYS A 245 15.35 0.97 25.35
C LYS A 245 16.72 1.13 25.95
#